data_9133f862bf6ee7d8ae1cc585932228de
#
_entry.id   9133f862bf6ee7d8ae1cc585932228de
#
_cell.length_a   1.000
_cell.length_b   1.000
_cell.length_c   1.000
_cell.angle_alpha   90.00
_cell.angle_beta   90.00
_cell.angle_gamma   90.00
#
_symmetry.space_group_name_H-M   'P 1'
#
loop_
_entity.id
_entity.type
_entity.pdbx_description
1 polymer ?
#
loop_
_entity_poly.entity_id
_entity_poly.type
_entity_poly.pdbx_seq_one_letter_code
_entity_poly.pdbx_strand_id
1 'polypeptide(L)'
;MQKIVSKLDKQPNVEDLIRLYESDGVTPEYLKEMKIISEIPSTFYGKLAELHQSKKQREQESFPLEGIPDTELLFYGDDPREFDAKVLKSFENFVVLDRTAFYARGGGQEPDHGKIGDCEIVDITKHGNVVVHKIKGDMPKDGETVSCVVDEKRRDGITKNHTSTHIINTSARSVLGSWVWQHSAFKEEDHARLDITHHSALTDDDVEKIEQAANSIIEKSIPVKIENFDRGAAEQKYGFRIYQGGVVPVKSVRIVSIGDLDIEACGGTHVANTSDVEEIKITRTKRIQDGVVRIEFVSGESAKEFVRKRHQDSENREKEEKLKEQEKEKRVERRQLAKERIPIIAKSLSECKEGISTIEDIIIELTESGKANFCYSTSNDYDDVFHIGLGEVLCKADPRLVYCGLFEDGEKIRVIVYAGDEISKEKSAGEIVRSISQILGGAGGGSSKFAQGGGTDKSKKEDAIKNAKTVILG
;
A
#
# COMPACT_ATOMS: atom_id res chain seq x y z
N MET A 1 17.49 4.37 24.52
CA MET A 1 18.77 3.71 24.79
C MET A 1 19.51 4.28 25.99
N GLN A 2 19.93 5.56 26.01
CA GLN A 2 20.62 6.14 27.19
C GLN A 2 19.90 5.98 28.53
N LYS A 3 18.56 6.08 28.57
CA LYS A 3 17.75 5.82 29.77
C LYS A 3 17.71 4.35 30.21
N ILE A 4 17.89 3.41 29.29
CA ILE A 4 17.94 1.97 29.59
C ILE A 4 19.32 1.65 30.12
N VAL A 5 20.33 2.17 29.44
CA VAL A 5 21.75 1.99 29.81
C VAL A 5 22.07 2.63 31.15
N SER A 6 21.50 3.83 31.47
CA SER A 6 21.69 4.51 32.77
C SER A 6 21.05 3.79 33.96
N LYS A 7 20.20 2.77 33.73
CA LYS A 7 19.59 1.93 34.77
C LYS A 7 20.36 0.64 35.04
N LEU A 8 21.46 0.39 34.32
CA LEU A 8 22.32 -0.75 34.55
C LEU A 8 23.26 -0.46 35.73
N ASP A 9 22.87 -0.87 36.94
CA ASP A 9 23.64 -0.66 38.18
C ASP A 9 24.89 -1.54 38.30
N LYS A 10 25.07 -2.53 37.41
CA LYS A 10 26.20 -3.48 37.39
C LYS A 10 26.54 -3.87 35.96
N GLN A 11 27.77 -4.37 35.75
CA GLN A 11 28.12 -5.01 34.48
C GLN A 11 27.10 -6.11 34.15
N PRO A 12 26.38 -6.00 32.99
CA PRO A 12 25.34 -6.95 32.63
C PRO A 12 25.93 -8.34 32.42
N ASN A 13 25.25 -9.35 32.95
CA ASN A 13 25.60 -10.76 32.68
C ASN A 13 25.03 -11.18 31.31
N VAL A 14 25.28 -12.45 30.89
CA VAL A 14 24.85 -12.94 29.57
C VAL A 14 23.32 -12.91 29.40
N GLU A 15 22.57 -13.24 30.45
CA GLU A 15 21.10 -13.21 30.46
C GLU A 15 20.56 -11.79 30.35
N ASP A 16 21.20 -10.81 30.99
CA ASP A 16 20.87 -9.41 30.88
C ASP A 16 21.15 -8.89 29.47
N LEU A 17 22.25 -9.29 28.86
CA LEU A 17 22.60 -8.95 27.48
C LEU A 17 21.59 -9.52 26.47
N ILE A 18 21.14 -10.78 26.66
CA ILE A 18 20.12 -11.40 25.83
C ILE A 18 18.79 -10.63 25.96
N ARG A 19 18.38 -10.31 27.18
CA ARG A 19 17.15 -9.52 27.40
C ARG A 19 17.23 -8.13 26.75
N LEU A 20 18.34 -7.43 26.93
CA LEU A 20 18.57 -6.11 26.31
C LEU A 20 18.52 -6.20 24.77
N TYR A 21 19.09 -7.28 24.21
CA TYR A 21 19.06 -7.52 22.77
C TYR A 21 17.65 -7.83 22.26
N GLU A 22 16.93 -8.77 22.88
CA GLU A 22 15.61 -9.21 22.42
C GLU A 22 14.49 -8.19 22.68
N SER A 23 14.53 -7.54 23.85
CA SER A 23 13.42 -6.68 24.29
C SER A 23 13.62 -5.19 23.98
N ASP A 24 14.88 -4.72 24.02
CA ASP A 24 15.22 -3.32 23.96
C ASP A 24 16.03 -2.95 22.70
N GLY A 25 16.38 -3.94 21.86
CA GLY A 25 17.20 -3.75 20.64
C GLY A 25 18.62 -3.24 20.94
N VAL A 26 19.12 -3.46 22.17
CA VAL A 26 20.47 -3.01 22.58
C VAL A 26 21.47 -4.13 22.31
N THR A 27 22.33 -3.94 21.30
CA THR A 27 23.34 -4.95 20.96
C THR A 27 24.52 -4.93 21.93
N PRO A 28 25.18 -6.08 22.19
CA PRO A 28 26.41 -6.12 22.99
C PRO A 28 27.53 -5.25 22.41
N GLU A 29 27.61 -5.14 21.08
CA GLU A 29 28.56 -4.28 20.39
C GLU A 29 28.38 -2.82 20.77
N TYR A 30 27.12 -2.35 20.81
CA TYR A 30 26.80 -1.00 21.24
C TYR A 30 27.23 -0.76 22.69
N LEU A 31 26.97 -1.71 23.59
CA LEU A 31 27.40 -1.60 24.99
C LEU A 31 28.93 -1.58 25.12
N LYS A 32 29.65 -2.31 24.27
CA LYS A 32 31.12 -2.29 24.21
C LYS A 32 31.64 -0.96 23.69
N GLU A 33 31.04 -0.41 22.64
CA GLU A 33 31.38 0.90 22.08
C GLU A 33 31.17 2.02 23.11
N MET A 34 30.09 1.93 23.88
CA MET A 34 29.78 2.84 24.99
C MET A 34 30.63 2.60 26.24
N LYS A 35 31.58 1.63 26.20
CA LYS A 35 32.46 1.26 27.31
C LYS A 35 31.71 0.77 28.58
N ILE A 36 30.51 0.23 28.44
CA ILE A 36 29.72 -0.32 29.54
C ILE A 36 30.17 -1.77 29.82
N ILE A 37 30.53 -2.50 28.78
CA ILE A 37 31.20 -3.78 28.87
C ILE A 37 32.58 -3.68 28.22
N SER A 38 33.56 -4.42 28.77
CA SER A 38 34.92 -4.44 28.21
C SER A 38 35.01 -5.37 26.98
N GLU A 39 34.27 -6.49 27.03
CA GLU A 39 34.24 -7.51 25.98
C GLU A 39 32.87 -8.16 25.92
N ILE A 40 32.54 -8.73 24.76
CA ILE A 40 31.31 -9.50 24.56
C ILE A 40 31.60 -10.94 25.06
N PRO A 41 30.77 -11.45 26.00
CA PRO A 41 30.97 -12.83 26.49
C PRO A 41 30.86 -13.84 25.34
N SER A 42 31.84 -14.72 25.18
CA SER A 42 31.89 -15.75 24.13
C SER A 42 30.67 -16.67 24.09
N THR A 43 30.00 -16.83 25.25
CA THR A 43 28.77 -17.64 25.38
C THR A 43 27.49 -16.92 24.96
N PHE A 44 27.52 -15.61 24.72
CA PHE A 44 26.31 -14.81 24.42
C PHE A 44 25.54 -15.33 23.20
N TYR A 45 26.24 -15.44 22.07
CA TYR A 45 25.60 -15.86 20.81
C TYR A 45 25.19 -17.35 20.83
N GLY A 46 25.95 -18.21 21.53
CA GLY A 46 25.57 -19.60 21.72
C GLY A 46 24.25 -19.75 22.48
N LYS A 47 24.11 -19.06 23.62
CA LYS A 47 22.88 -19.08 24.42
C LYS A 47 21.68 -18.43 23.68
N LEU A 48 21.92 -17.35 22.92
CA LEU A 48 20.89 -16.72 22.10
C LEU A 48 20.37 -17.71 21.03
N ALA A 49 21.28 -18.45 20.38
CA ALA A 49 20.90 -19.46 19.39
C ALA A 49 20.10 -20.62 20.00
N GLU A 50 20.47 -21.09 21.18
CA GLU A 50 19.73 -22.13 21.90
C GLU A 50 18.31 -21.70 22.27
N LEU A 51 18.13 -20.45 22.70
CA LEU A 51 16.81 -19.86 22.99
C LEU A 51 15.91 -19.76 21.74
N HIS A 52 16.49 -19.38 20.62
CA HIS A 52 15.75 -19.28 19.36
C HIS A 52 15.37 -20.66 18.80
N GLN A 53 16.23 -21.68 18.96
CA GLN A 53 15.91 -23.05 18.57
C GLN A 53 14.76 -23.64 19.41
N SER A 54 14.77 -23.46 20.73
CA SER A 54 13.74 -23.99 21.60
C SER A 54 12.35 -23.41 21.31
N LYS A 55 12.27 -22.18 20.80
CA LYS A 55 11.02 -21.57 20.31
C LYS A 55 10.55 -22.17 18.98
N LYS A 56 11.46 -22.49 18.05
CA LYS A 56 11.12 -23.06 16.73
C LYS A 56 10.69 -24.53 16.79
N GLN A 57 11.22 -25.32 17.70
CA GLN A 57 10.89 -26.76 17.81
C GLN A 57 9.45 -27.05 18.29
N ARG A 58 8.73 -26.09 18.83
CA ARG A 58 7.36 -26.26 19.35
C ARG A 58 6.24 -26.34 18.32
N GLU A 59 6.52 -26.06 17.03
CA GLU A 59 5.51 -25.97 15.97
C GLU A 59 5.83 -26.78 14.70
N GLN A 60 6.81 -27.70 14.74
CA GLN A 60 7.11 -28.52 13.56
C GLN A 60 6.18 -29.72 13.46
N GLU A 61 5.45 -29.81 12.32
CA GLU A 61 4.75 -31.05 11.93
C GLU A 61 5.74 -32.23 11.94
N SER A 62 5.36 -33.33 12.53
CA SER A 62 6.22 -34.54 12.56
C SER A 62 5.95 -35.34 11.26
N PHE A 63 6.92 -35.35 10.37
CA PHE A 63 6.88 -36.14 9.15
C PHE A 63 7.49 -37.52 9.32
N PRO A 64 7.01 -38.56 8.60
CA PRO A 64 7.55 -39.90 8.64
C PRO A 64 8.86 -40.02 7.81
N LEU A 65 9.91 -39.34 8.26
CA LEU A 65 11.20 -39.23 7.54
C LEU A 65 12.27 -40.25 8.00
N GLU A 66 11.90 -41.20 8.82
CA GLU A 66 12.84 -42.20 9.32
C GLU A 66 13.43 -43.04 8.20
N GLY A 67 14.77 -43.14 8.16
CA GLY A 67 15.50 -43.89 7.13
C GLY A 67 15.61 -43.20 5.75
N ILE A 68 15.11 -41.99 5.60
CA ILE A 68 15.28 -41.21 4.34
C ILE A 68 16.65 -40.55 4.36
N PRO A 69 17.45 -40.68 3.27
CA PRO A 69 18.75 -40.03 3.15
C PRO A 69 18.61 -38.50 3.04
N ASP A 70 19.73 -37.80 3.31
CA ASP A 70 19.80 -36.33 3.12
C ASP A 70 19.49 -35.93 1.69
N THR A 71 18.76 -34.83 1.51
CA THR A 71 18.44 -34.27 0.18
C THR A 71 19.65 -33.50 -0.34
N GLU A 72 20.11 -33.80 -1.55
CA GLU A 72 21.13 -32.99 -2.26
C GLU A 72 20.53 -31.62 -2.66
N LEU A 73 21.18 -30.52 -2.23
CA LEU A 73 20.69 -29.15 -2.48
C LEU A 73 21.40 -28.55 -3.71
N LEU A 74 20.77 -28.60 -4.87
CA LEU A 74 21.32 -28.14 -6.14
C LEU A 74 21.45 -26.60 -6.24
N PHE A 75 20.60 -25.85 -5.52
CA PHE A 75 20.63 -24.40 -5.51
C PHE A 75 21.87 -23.77 -4.85
N TYR A 76 22.73 -24.58 -4.22
CA TYR A 76 24.05 -24.13 -3.74
C TYR A 76 25.19 -24.38 -4.73
N GLY A 77 24.93 -25.10 -5.82
CA GLY A 77 25.87 -25.40 -6.89
C GLY A 77 25.47 -24.73 -8.21
N ASP A 78 25.12 -25.54 -9.18
CA ASP A 78 24.78 -25.09 -10.54
C ASP A 78 23.42 -24.35 -10.62
N ASP A 79 22.60 -24.43 -9.56
CA ASP A 79 21.28 -23.82 -9.41
C ASP A 79 20.38 -23.96 -10.68
N PRO A 80 20.15 -25.22 -11.14
CA PRO A 80 19.39 -25.45 -12.37
C PRO A 80 17.91 -25.05 -12.18
N ARG A 81 17.30 -24.48 -13.20
CA ARG A 81 15.85 -24.17 -13.23
C ARG A 81 15.00 -25.36 -13.63
N GLU A 82 15.61 -26.32 -14.35
CA GLU A 82 15.02 -27.60 -14.73
C GLU A 82 15.97 -28.72 -14.34
N PHE A 83 15.43 -29.78 -13.71
CA PHE A 83 16.23 -30.93 -13.26
C PHE A 83 15.36 -32.16 -13.10
N ASP A 84 15.96 -33.35 -13.18
CA ASP A 84 15.32 -34.60 -12.84
C ASP A 84 15.70 -35.03 -11.42
N ALA A 85 14.72 -35.57 -10.69
CA ALA A 85 14.91 -36.08 -9.35
C ALA A 85 14.15 -37.40 -9.15
N LYS A 86 14.67 -38.22 -8.26
CA LYS A 86 14.01 -39.46 -7.86
C LYS A 86 13.16 -39.23 -6.64
N VAL A 87 11.92 -39.66 -6.68
CA VAL A 87 11.01 -39.65 -5.55
C VAL A 87 11.47 -40.70 -4.52
N LEU A 88 11.87 -40.25 -3.35
CA LEU A 88 12.27 -41.14 -2.23
C LEU A 88 11.03 -41.58 -1.46
N LYS A 89 10.08 -40.65 -1.26
CA LYS A 89 8.85 -40.93 -0.51
C LYS A 89 7.74 -39.97 -0.89
N SER A 90 6.54 -40.51 -1.04
CA SER A 90 5.28 -39.76 -1.20
C SER A 90 4.30 -40.14 -0.10
N PHE A 91 3.68 -39.15 0.53
CA PHE A 91 2.67 -39.36 1.58
C PHE A 91 1.73 -38.18 1.66
N GLU A 92 0.44 -38.41 1.81
CA GLU A 92 -0.60 -37.38 1.81
C GLU A 92 -0.48 -36.45 0.57
N ASN A 93 -0.06 -35.21 0.79
CA ASN A 93 0.23 -34.23 -0.26
C ASN A 93 1.70 -33.75 -0.20
N PHE A 94 2.60 -34.59 0.28
CA PHE A 94 4.02 -34.28 0.43
C PHE A 94 4.88 -35.28 -0.36
N VAL A 95 5.97 -34.74 -0.92
CA VAL A 95 6.98 -35.49 -1.67
C VAL A 95 8.38 -35.17 -1.14
N VAL A 96 9.18 -36.20 -0.98
CA VAL A 96 10.60 -36.09 -0.68
C VAL A 96 11.40 -36.58 -1.88
N LEU A 97 12.32 -35.76 -2.37
CA LEU A 97 13.20 -36.05 -3.50
C LEU A 97 14.63 -36.38 -3.03
N ASP A 98 15.39 -37.13 -3.82
CA ASP A 98 16.81 -37.38 -3.58
C ASP A 98 17.65 -36.11 -3.71
N ARG A 99 17.24 -35.21 -4.62
CA ARG A 99 17.86 -33.91 -4.87
C ARG A 99 16.83 -32.85 -5.17
N THR A 100 17.16 -31.58 -4.91
CA THR A 100 16.25 -30.50 -5.21
C THR A 100 16.99 -29.18 -5.51
N ALA A 101 16.53 -28.46 -6.55
CA ALA A 101 16.89 -27.06 -6.79
C ALA A 101 15.89 -26.09 -6.14
N PHE A 102 14.79 -26.58 -5.59
CA PHE A 102 13.82 -25.74 -4.89
C PHE A 102 14.33 -25.30 -3.53
N TYR A 103 14.36 -24.01 -3.28
CA TYR A 103 14.73 -23.44 -2.00
C TYR A 103 13.62 -23.64 -0.96
N ALA A 104 13.93 -24.27 0.15
CA ALA A 104 13.02 -24.40 1.27
C ALA A 104 13.02 -23.13 2.13
N ARG A 105 11.87 -22.78 2.70
CA ARG A 105 11.71 -21.63 3.60
C ARG A 105 12.80 -21.60 4.66
N GLY A 106 13.55 -20.48 4.71
CA GLY A 106 14.62 -20.34 5.69
C GLY A 106 15.27 -18.95 5.68
N GLY A 107 15.79 -18.49 6.82
CA GLY A 107 16.48 -17.21 6.92
C GLY A 107 15.62 -15.99 6.53
N GLY A 108 14.29 -16.10 6.62
CA GLY A 108 13.36 -15.08 6.16
C GLY A 108 13.19 -15.00 4.63
N GLN A 109 13.77 -15.95 3.89
CA GLN A 109 13.49 -16.15 2.47
C GLN A 109 12.31 -17.11 2.33
N GLU A 110 11.30 -16.69 1.55
CA GLU A 110 10.16 -17.53 1.23
C GLU A 110 10.55 -18.67 0.27
N PRO A 111 9.80 -19.78 0.26
CA PRO A 111 10.11 -20.93 -0.58
C PRO A 111 9.83 -20.64 -2.04
N ASP A 112 10.48 -21.39 -2.91
CA ASP A 112 10.17 -21.37 -4.32
C ASP A 112 8.80 -21.95 -4.62
N HIS A 113 8.31 -21.60 -5.80
CA HIS A 113 7.23 -22.26 -6.47
C HIS A 113 7.77 -23.02 -7.70
N GLY A 114 6.91 -23.82 -8.32
CA GLY A 114 7.28 -24.58 -9.51
C GLY A 114 6.47 -25.85 -9.64
N LYS A 115 7.03 -26.82 -10.37
CA LYS A 115 6.35 -28.09 -10.65
C LYS A 115 7.26 -29.29 -10.36
N ILE A 116 6.65 -30.37 -9.87
CA ILE A 116 7.23 -31.72 -9.76
C ILE A 116 6.36 -32.63 -10.62
N GLY A 117 6.84 -33.03 -11.81
CA GLY A 117 5.98 -33.64 -12.83
C GLY A 117 4.83 -32.69 -13.18
N ASP A 118 3.58 -33.20 -13.10
CA ASP A 118 2.37 -32.40 -13.33
C ASP A 118 1.83 -31.69 -12.08
N CYS A 119 2.47 -31.87 -10.92
CA CYS A 119 2.03 -31.29 -9.65
C CYS A 119 2.60 -29.91 -9.42
N GLU A 120 1.78 -29.01 -8.88
CA GLU A 120 2.21 -27.67 -8.44
C GLU A 120 2.77 -27.72 -7.01
N ILE A 121 3.88 -27.03 -6.77
CA ILE A 121 4.45 -26.85 -5.43
C ILE A 121 3.67 -25.76 -4.70
N VAL A 122 3.23 -26.08 -3.46
CA VAL A 122 2.47 -25.18 -2.57
C VAL A 122 3.35 -24.61 -1.47
N ASP A 123 4.25 -25.42 -0.90
CA ASP A 123 5.19 -25.02 0.15
C ASP A 123 6.39 -25.99 0.19
N ILE A 124 7.51 -25.52 0.73
CA ILE A 124 8.72 -26.31 0.86
C ILE A 124 9.34 -26.04 2.23
N THR A 125 9.53 -27.11 2.99
CA THR A 125 10.11 -27.05 4.34
C THR A 125 11.32 -27.97 4.47
N LYS A 126 12.24 -27.61 5.35
CA LYS A 126 13.43 -28.40 5.62
C LYS A 126 13.38 -28.99 7.04
N HIS A 127 13.53 -30.30 7.16
CA HIS A 127 13.53 -31.06 8.40
C HIS A 127 14.87 -31.77 8.55
N GLY A 128 15.74 -31.24 9.39
CA GLY A 128 17.13 -31.69 9.42
C GLY A 128 17.81 -31.39 8.07
N ASN A 129 18.25 -32.45 7.38
CA ASN A 129 18.84 -32.38 6.04
C ASN A 129 17.88 -32.85 4.93
N VAL A 130 16.63 -33.19 5.27
CA VAL A 130 15.62 -33.65 4.30
C VAL A 130 14.71 -32.46 3.92
N VAL A 131 14.50 -32.29 2.63
CA VAL A 131 13.57 -31.28 2.08
C VAL A 131 12.24 -31.94 1.73
N VAL A 132 11.17 -31.41 2.27
CA VAL A 132 9.80 -31.89 2.06
C VAL A 132 9.03 -30.86 1.22
N HIS A 133 8.51 -31.30 0.09
CA HIS A 133 7.74 -30.49 -0.85
C HIS A 133 6.26 -30.77 -0.65
N LYS A 134 5.48 -29.77 -0.33
CA LYS A 134 4.02 -29.84 -0.33
C LYS A 134 3.50 -29.55 -1.72
N ILE A 135 2.74 -30.48 -2.30
CA ILE A 135 2.29 -30.36 -3.68
C ILE A 135 0.76 -30.46 -3.79
N LYS A 136 0.27 -30.00 -4.93
CA LYS A 136 -1.14 -30.11 -5.34
C LYS A 136 -1.18 -30.76 -6.72
N GLY A 137 -1.88 -31.87 -6.84
CA GLY A 137 -2.00 -32.65 -8.07
C GLY A 137 -1.93 -34.15 -7.79
N ASP A 138 -1.70 -34.95 -8.84
CA ASP A 138 -1.59 -36.40 -8.74
C ASP A 138 -0.21 -36.79 -8.15
N MET A 139 -0.21 -37.48 -7.03
CA MET A 139 1.00 -37.84 -6.30
C MET A 139 1.92 -38.76 -7.12
N PRO A 140 3.20 -38.42 -7.31
CA PRO A 140 4.15 -39.31 -7.94
C PRO A 140 4.44 -40.51 -7.00
N LYS A 141 4.84 -41.64 -7.59
CA LYS A 141 5.09 -42.89 -6.84
C LYS A 141 6.51 -42.94 -6.30
N ASP A 142 6.66 -43.61 -5.19
CA ASP A 142 7.99 -43.90 -4.63
C ASP A 142 8.87 -44.58 -5.66
N GLY A 143 10.11 -44.14 -5.83
CA GLY A 143 11.08 -44.64 -6.80
C GLY A 143 10.95 -44.10 -8.21
N GLU A 144 9.89 -43.32 -8.53
CA GLU A 144 9.70 -42.66 -9.81
C GLU A 144 10.72 -41.55 -10.03
N THR A 145 11.17 -41.38 -11.28
CA THR A 145 11.97 -40.22 -11.67
C THR A 145 11.03 -39.17 -12.27
N VAL A 146 11.04 -37.98 -11.73
CA VAL A 146 10.17 -36.87 -12.13
C VAL A 146 10.98 -35.68 -12.60
N SER A 147 10.48 -35.00 -13.63
CA SER A 147 11.04 -33.72 -14.08
C SER A 147 10.53 -32.62 -13.16
N CYS A 148 11.42 -31.73 -12.78
CA CYS A 148 11.16 -30.63 -11.85
C CYS A 148 11.48 -29.29 -12.53
N VAL A 149 10.60 -28.30 -12.37
CA VAL A 149 10.76 -26.97 -12.96
C VAL A 149 10.54 -25.90 -11.90
N VAL A 150 11.54 -25.10 -11.63
CA VAL A 150 11.49 -23.96 -10.69
C VAL A 150 10.86 -22.77 -11.39
N ASP A 151 9.98 -22.03 -10.70
CA ASP A 151 9.49 -20.72 -11.16
C ASP A 151 10.64 -19.72 -11.14
N GLU A 152 11.21 -19.49 -12.33
CA GLU A 152 12.38 -18.65 -12.52
C GLU A 152 12.13 -17.21 -12.09
N LYS A 153 10.98 -16.64 -12.48
CA LYS A 153 10.64 -15.25 -12.15
C LYS A 153 10.58 -15.02 -10.64
N ARG A 154 9.91 -15.92 -9.93
CA ARG A 154 9.83 -15.89 -8.47
C ARG A 154 11.20 -16.05 -7.83
N ARG A 155 11.98 -17.06 -8.25
CA ARG A 155 13.33 -17.30 -7.74
C ARG A 155 14.22 -16.07 -7.91
N ASP A 156 14.23 -15.45 -9.09
CA ASP A 156 15.07 -14.29 -9.40
C ASP A 156 14.65 -13.08 -8.58
N GLY A 157 13.34 -12.82 -8.43
CA GLY A 157 12.83 -11.77 -7.58
C GLY A 157 13.26 -11.93 -6.12
N ILE A 158 13.06 -13.12 -5.56
CA ILE A 158 13.49 -13.45 -4.19
C ILE A 158 15.01 -13.32 -4.02
N THR A 159 15.80 -13.80 -4.98
CA THR A 159 17.26 -13.75 -4.97
C THR A 159 17.77 -12.30 -4.99
N LYS A 160 17.20 -11.44 -5.84
CA LYS A 160 17.50 -10.01 -5.87
C LYS A 160 17.13 -9.34 -4.54
N ASN A 161 15.93 -9.60 -4.03
CA ASN A 161 15.47 -9.07 -2.75
C ASN A 161 16.33 -9.55 -1.57
N HIS A 162 16.87 -10.79 -1.63
CA HIS A 162 17.78 -11.28 -0.59
C HIS A 162 19.12 -10.53 -0.62
N THR A 163 19.74 -10.39 -1.77
CA THR A 163 20.97 -9.62 -1.90
C THR A 163 20.75 -8.14 -1.54
N SER A 164 19.62 -7.57 -1.93
CA SER A 164 19.21 -6.22 -1.52
C SER A 164 19.10 -6.05 0.00
N THR A 165 18.67 -7.10 0.71
CA THR A 165 18.62 -7.08 2.19
C THR A 165 20.02 -6.85 2.78
N HIS A 166 21.04 -7.57 2.29
CA HIS A 166 22.43 -7.39 2.68
C HIS A 166 22.95 -5.98 2.34
N ILE A 167 22.66 -5.51 1.13
CA ILE A 167 23.05 -4.16 0.67
C ILE A 167 22.40 -3.07 1.54
N ILE A 168 21.10 -3.17 1.86
CA ILE A 168 20.41 -2.20 2.72
C ILE A 168 20.96 -2.27 4.15
N ASN A 169 21.24 -3.48 4.69
CA ASN A 169 21.78 -3.62 6.03
C ASN A 169 23.12 -2.89 6.18
N THR A 170 24.04 -3.12 5.25
CA THR A 170 25.35 -2.43 5.28
C THR A 170 25.22 -0.92 5.00
N SER A 171 24.30 -0.50 4.11
CA SER A 171 24.01 0.90 3.83
C SER A 171 23.44 1.63 5.05
N ALA A 172 22.46 1.01 5.71
CA ALA A 172 21.89 1.55 6.95
C ALA A 172 22.95 1.64 8.05
N ARG A 173 23.82 0.67 8.16
CA ARG A 173 24.96 0.71 9.11
C ARG A 173 25.92 1.84 8.80
N SER A 174 26.20 2.11 7.53
CA SER A 174 27.11 3.21 7.13
C SER A 174 26.52 4.61 7.40
N VAL A 175 25.20 4.75 7.28
CA VAL A 175 24.48 6.03 7.46
C VAL A 175 24.15 6.30 8.92
N LEU A 176 23.61 5.28 9.62
CA LEU A 176 23.06 5.44 10.96
C LEU A 176 24.07 5.13 12.08
N GLY A 177 25.09 4.30 11.81
CA GLY A 177 26.14 3.94 12.76
C GLY A 177 26.31 2.44 12.95
N SER A 178 27.42 2.06 13.60
CA SER A 178 27.87 0.68 13.77
C SER A 178 26.95 -0.21 14.64
N TRP A 179 26.02 0.41 15.37
CA TRP A 179 25.00 -0.29 16.19
C TRP A 179 23.83 -0.86 15.38
N VAL A 180 23.76 -0.57 14.08
CA VAL A 180 22.75 -1.15 13.20
C VAL A 180 23.05 -2.62 13.00
N TRP A 181 22.04 -3.44 13.31
CA TRP A 181 22.09 -4.90 13.24
C TRP A 181 20.78 -5.44 12.69
N GLN A 182 20.81 -6.47 11.87
CA GLN A 182 19.61 -7.14 11.42
C GLN A 182 18.91 -7.82 12.62
N HIS A 183 17.69 -7.42 12.92
CA HIS A 183 16.83 -8.05 13.90
C HIS A 183 15.99 -9.18 13.28
N SER A 184 15.37 -8.91 12.15
CA SER A 184 14.68 -9.91 11.33
C SER A 184 14.64 -9.47 9.86
N ALA A 185 14.33 -10.40 8.95
CA ALA A 185 14.15 -10.09 7.54
C ALA A 185 13.10 -11.01 6.90
N PHE A 186 12.51 -10.55 5.81
CA PHE A 186 11.55 -11.29 4.99
C PHE A 186 11.78 -10.92 3.53
N LYS A 187 11.79 -11.92 2.64
CA LYS A 187 12.03 -11.76 1.21
C LYS A 187 11.00 -12.58 0.43
N GLU A 188 10.22 -11.89 -0.38
CA GLU A 188 9.25 -12.41 -1.33
C GLU A 188 9.67 -11.99 -2.75
N GLU A 189 8.96 -12.43 -3.77
CA GLU A 189 9.23 -12.11 -5.17
C GLU A 189 9.21 -10.60 -5.44
N ASP A 190 8.15 -9.92 -5.01
CA ASP A 190 7.82 -8.55 -5.35
C ASP A 190 8.14 -7.53 -4.25
N HIS A 191 8.49 -7.98 -3.05
CA HIS A 191 8.82 -7.09 -1.94
C HIS A 191 9.71 -7.78 -0.90
N ALA A 192 10.38 -6.98 -0.11
CA ALA A 192 11.13 -7.45 1.04
C ALA A 192 11.07 -6.46 2.20
N ARG A 193 11.44 -6.92 3.38
CA ARG A 193 11.59 -6.09 4.56
C ARG A 193 12.81 -6.51 5.38
N LEU A 194 13.44 -5.51 5.96
CA LEU A 194 14.52 -5.64 6.91
C LEU A 194 14.17 -4.90 8.19
N ASP A 195 14.18 -5.57 9.31
CA ASP A 195 14.05 -4.97 10.63
C ASP A 195 15.46 -4.78 11.21
N ILE A 196 15.83 -3.55 11.51
CA ILE A 196 17.15 -3.17 12.04
C ILE A 196 17.06 -2.65 13.46
N THR A 197 18.10 -2.85 14.24
CA THR A 197 18.23 -2.18 15.53
C THR A 197 18.51 -0.70 15.33
N HIS A 198 17.61 0.15 15.78
CA HIS A 198 17.79 1.59 15.79
C HIS A 198 16.85 2.24 16.81
N HIS A 199 17.34 3.27 17.49
CA HIS A 199 16.71 3.87 18.66
C HIS A 199 15.53 4.81 18.35
N SER A 200 15.44 5.32 17.12
CA SER A 200 14.40 6.27 16.69
C SER A 200 13.81 5.89 15.33
N ALA A 201 12.66 6.45 14.98
CA ALA A 201 12.16 6.37 13.61
C ALA A 201 13.18 7.04 12.66
N LEU A 202 13.30 6.52 11.44
CA LEU A 202 14.12 7.13 10.40
C LEU A 202 13.43 8.38 9.89
N THR A 203 14.25 9.43 9.65
CA THR A 203 13.80 10.62 8.94
C THR A 203 13.81 10.39 7.43
N ASP A 204 13.13 11.26 6.67
CA ASP A 204 13.15 11.17 5.20
C ASP A 204 14.59 11.32 4.66
N ASP A 205 15.43 12.14 5.29
CA ASP A 205 16.85 12.31 4.96
C ASP A 205 17.67 11.03 5.22
N ASP A 206 17.40 10.33 6.33
CA ASP A 206 18.02 9.03 6.61
C ASP A 206 17.64 8.00 5.53
N VAL A 207 16.35 7.95 5.16
CA VAL A 207 15.84 7.02 4.13
C VAL A 207 16.50 7.30 2.79
N GLU A 208 16.56 8.56 2.37
CA GLU A 208 17.18 8.96 1.12
C GLU A 208 18.67 8.60 1.08
N LYS A 209 19.41 8.86 2.15
CA LYS A 209 20.83 8.51 2.26
C LYS A 209 21.08 7.01 2.22
N ILE A 210 20.23 6.22 2.89
CA ILE A 210 20.33 4.75 2.87
C ILE A 210 20.06 4.24 1.44
N GLU A 211 19.03 4.73 0.78
CA GLU A 211 18.68 4.34 -0.59
C GLU A 211 19.79 4.72 -1.58
N GLN A 212 20.34 5.93 -1.48
CA GLN A 212 21.47 6.38 -2.30
C GLN A 212 22.72 5.53 -2.07
N ALA A 213 23.05 5.22 -0.81
CA ALA A 213 24.19 4.37 -0.48
C ALA A 213 24.00 2.94 -1.03
N ALA A 214 22.78 2.39 -0.94
CA ALA A 214 22.45 1.07 -1.48
C ALA A 214 22.62 1.02 -3.00
N ASN A 215 22.06 1.99 -3.73
CA ASN A 215 22.20 2.04 -5.18
C ASN A 215 23.64 2.32 -5.63
N SER A 216 24.42 3.08 -4.86
CA SER A 216 25.86 3.24 -5.12
C SER A 216 26.67 1.94 -5.00
N ILE A 217 26.23 0.98 -4.16
CA ILE A 217 26.82 -0.36 -4.09
C ILE A 217 26.48 -1.17 -5.33
N ILE A 218 25.25 -1.05 -5.83
CA ILE A 218 24.81 -1.70 -7.08
C ILE A 218 25.64 -1.19 -8.26
N GLU A 219 25.79 0.11 -8.39
CA GLU A 219 26.57 0.75 -9.46
C GLU A 219 28.05 0.33 -9.50
N LYS A 220 28.63 0.04 -8.32
CA LYS A 220 30.02 -0.46 -8.23
C LYS A 220 30.23 -1.85 -8.77
N SER A 221 29.16 -2.60 -9.05
CA SER A 221 29.22 -3.95 -9.64
C SER A 221 30.18 -4.88 -8.87
N ILE A 222 29.92 -5.06 -7.58
CA ILE A 222 30.78 -5.84 -6.68
C ILE A 222 30.39 -7.32 -6.79
N PRO A 223 31.35 -8.25 -7.00
CA PRO A 223 31.09 -9.68 -6.98
C PRO A 223 30.60 -10.14 -5.60
N VAL A 224 29.53 -10.94 -5.59
CA VAL A 224 29.03 -11.62 -4.40
C VAL A 224 29.73 -12.97 -4.28
N LYS A 225 30.60 -13.11 -3.28
CA LYS A 225 31.35 -14.34 -3.06
C LYS A 225 30.68 -15.21 -2.00
N ILE A 226 30.67 -16.51 -2.28
CA ILE A 226 30.07 -17.51 -1.38
C ILE A 226 31.14 -18.56 -1.08
N GLU A 227 31.43 -18.73 0.21
CA GLU A 227 32.45 -19.66 0.66
C GLU A 227 31.97 -20.44 1.90
N ASN A 228 32.37 -21.72 2.00
CA ASN A 228 32.06 -22.53 3.17
C ASN A 228 33.30 -22.59 4.09
N PHE A 229 33.09 -22.31 5.34
CA PHE A 229 34.14 -22.35 6.37
C PHE A 229 33.77 -23.32 7.51
N ASP A 230 34.78 -23.92 8.14
CA ASP A 230 34.58 -24.39 9.49
C ASP A 230 34.16 -23.23 10.40
N ARG A 231 33.21 -23.50 11.30
CA ARG A 231 32.64 -22.44 12.14
C ARG A 231 33.68 -21.67 12.94
N GLY A 232 34.61 -22.41 13.58
CA GLY A 232 35.66 -21.78 14.36
C GLY A 232 36.60 -20.94 13.53
N ALA A 233 36.89 -21.37 12.29
CA ALA A 233 37.71 -20.60 11.35
C ALA A 233 37.00 -19.33 10.87
N ALA A 234 35.68 -19.39 10.59
CA ALA A 234 34.88 -18.24 10.24
C ALA A 234 34.84 -17.21 11.37
N GLU A 235 34.56 -17.65 12.60
CA GLU A 235 34.49 -16.81 13.80
C GLU A 235 35.85 -16.17 14.12
N GLN A 236 36.94 -16.90 13.94
CA GLN A 236 38.28 -16.37 14.13
C GLN A 236 38.64 -15.31 13.08
N LYS A 237 38.24 -15.52 11.80
CA LYS A 237 38.58 -14.65 10.69
C LYS A 237 37.74 -13.39 10.67
N TYR A 238 36.42 -13.51 10.89
CA TYR A 238 35.45 -12.43 10.67
C TYR A 238 34.77 -11.92 11.93
N GLY A 239 34.95 -12.61 13.07
CA GLY A 239 34.26 -12.33 14.32
C GLY A 239 32.79 -12.75 14.31
N PHE A 240 32.08 -12.43 15.39
CA PHE A 240 30.66 -12.75 15.54
C PHE A 240 29.72 -11.87 14.71
N ARG A 241 30.22 -10.83 14.06
CA ARG A 241 29.43 -9.93 13.18
C ARG A 241 28.82 -10.65 11.98
N ILE A 242 29.32 -11.83 11.62
CA ILE A 242 28.76 -12.66 10.56
C ILE A 242 27.33 -13.16 10.88
N TYR A 243 26.94 -13.19 12.15
CA TYR A 243 25.64 -13.70 12.57
C TYR A 243 24.60 -12.58 12.65
N GLN A 244 23.99 -12.22 11.52
CA GLN A 244 22.90 -11.29 11.42
C GLN A 244 21.57 -12.05 11.57
N GLY A 245 20.72 -11.64 12.52
CA GLY A 245 19.42 -12.30 12.75
C GLY A 245 19.49 -13.63 13.53
N GLY A 246 20.64 -13.97 14.12
CA GLY A 246 20.81 -15.13 15.00
C GLY A 246 21.88 -16.12 14.55
N VAL A 247 22.43 -16.83 15.52
CA VAL A 247 23.47 -17.84 15.29
C VAL A 247 22.85 -19.18 14.89
N VAL A 248 23.36 -19.78 13.82
CA VAL A 248 22.99 -21.15 13.41
C VAL A 248 23.97 -22.14 14.02
N PRO A 249 23.55 -23.15 14.82
CA PRO A 249 24.43 -24.10 15.44
C PRO A 249 24.82 -25.23 14.46
N VAL A 250 25.64 -24.91 13.49
CA VAL A 250 26.17 -25.84 12.49
C VAL A 250 27.68 -25.91 12.58
N LYS A 251 28.28 -27.03 12.16
CA LYS A 251 29.74 -27.20 12.13
C LYS A 251 30.40 -26.41 11.00
N SER A 252 29.73 -26.29 9.87
CA SER A 252 30.18 -25.54 8.71
C SER A 252 29.22 -24.36 8.44
N VAL A 253 29.77 -23.18 8.22
CA VAL A 253 29.03 -21.94 8.00
C VAL A 253 29.27 -21.47 6.58
N ARG A 254 28.18 -21.22 5.85
CA ARG A 254 28.21 -20.63 4.52
C ARG A 254 28.27 -19.10 4.67
N ILE A 255 29.38 -18.51 4.24
CA ILE A 255 29.65 -17.08 4.30
C ILE A 255 29.35 -16.47 2.94
N VAL A 256 28.52 -15.44 2.94
CA VAL A 256 28.24 -14.58 1.79
C VAL A 256 28.93 -13.24 2.03
N SER A 257 29.72 -12.78 1.04
CA SER A 257 30.43 -11.51 1.15
C SER A 257 30.22 -10.63 -0.08
N ILE A 258 29.95 -9.36 0.15
CA ILE A 258 29.87 -8.28 -0.87
C ILE A 258 31.11 -7.41 -0.69
N GLY A 259 32.21 -7.83 -1.28
CA GLY A 259 33.53 -7.25 -1.01
C GLY A 259 33.84 -7.24 0.49
N ASP A 260 34.35 -6.12 1.00
CA ASP A 260 34.58 -5.87 2.43
C ASP A 260 33.40 -5.15 3.11
N LEU A 261 32.35 -4.82 2.36
CA LEU A 261 31.24 -4.02 2.84
C LEU A 261 30.26 -4.83 3.71
N ASP A 262 29.99 -6.07 3.31
CA ASP A 262 29.10 -6.97 4.02
C ASP A 262 29.66 -8.39 4.02
N ILE A 263 29.66 -9.02 5.18
CA ILE A 263 30.12 -10.41 5.36
C ILE A 263 29.19 -11.07 6.37
N GLU A 264 28.33 -11.99 5.88
CA GLU A 264 27.30 -12.61 6.71
C GLU A 264 27.23 -14.13 6.56
N ALA A 265 26.91 -14.82 7.63
CA ALA A 265 26.55 -16.24 7.62
C ALA A 265 25.12 -16.37 7.07
N CYS A 266 24.98 -16.69 5.80
CA CYS A 266 23.71 -16.72 5.10
C CYS A 266 23.51 -17.99 4.28
N GLY A 267 22.32 -18.60 4.44
CA GLY A 267 21.92 -19.81 3.70
C GLY A 267 21.01 -19.52 2.49
N GLY A 268 20.74 -18.26 2.17
CA GLY A 268 19.83 -17.90 1.08
C GLY A 268 20.47 -17.90 -0.30
N THR A 269 19.64 -17.64 -1.33
CA THR A 269 20.10 -17.47 -2.71
C THR A 269 20.53 -16.03 -2.95
N HIS A 270 21.61 -15.82 -3.71
CA HIS A 270 22.16 -14.50 -4.00
C HIS A 270 22.52 -14.37 -5.46
N VAL A 271 22.45 -13.16 -6.00
CA VAL A 271 22.96 -12.82 -7.33
C VAL A 271 24.49 -12.95 -7.36
N ALA A 272 25.06 -13.14 -8.56
CA ALA A 272 26.49 -13.25 -8.71
C ALA A 272 27.22 -11.90 -8.54
N ASN A 273 26.55 -10.80 -8.85
CA ASN A 273 27.11 -9.46 -8.76
C ASN A 273 26.05 -8.47 -8.26
N THR A 274 26.46 -7.44 -7.52
CA THR A 274 25.52 -6.43 -6.99
C THR A 274 24.77 -5.70 -8.11
N SER A 275 25.35 -5.54 -9.30
CA SER A 275 24.67 -4.95 -10.48
C SER A 275 23.46 -5.76 -10.95
N ASP A 276 23.41 -7.06 -10.68
CA ASP A 276 22.29 -7.92 -11.08
C ASP A 276 21.01 -7.63 -10.26
N VAL A 277 21.13 -6.92 -9.15
CA VAL A 277 19.99 -6.38 -8.38
C VAL A 277 19.25 -5.30 -9.17
N GLU A 278 19.96 -4.55 -10.03
CA GLU A 278 19.48 -3.45 -10.88
C GLU A 278 19.19 -2.16 -10.10
N GLU A 279 18.15 -2.12 -9.29
CA GLU A 279 17.75 -0.94 -8.50
C GLU A 279 17.09 -1.37 -7.20
N ILE A 280 17.27 -0.57 -6.16
CA ILE A 280 16.56 -0.70 -4.87
C ILE A 280 15.74 0.57 -4.62
N LYS A 281 14.47 0.39 -4.21
CA LYS A 281 13.61 1.47 -3.72
C LYS A 281 13.06 1.15 -2.35
N ILE A 282 13.27 2.05 -1.40
CA ILE A 282 12.66 1.97 -0.08
C ILE A 282 11.22 2.50 -0.20
N THR A 283 10.25 1.62 0.06
CA THR A 283 8.82 1.94 -0.10
C THR A 283 8.22 2.53 1.15
N ARG A 284 8.71 2.08 2.32
CA ARG A 284 8.19 2.52 3.61
C ARG A 284 9.19 2.25 4.74
N THR A 285 9.13 3.08 5.78
CA THR A 285 9.80 2.81 7.04
C THR A 285 8.82 2.94 8.21
N LYS A 286 9.01 2.13 9.25
CA LYS A 286 8.14 2.13 10.42
C LYS A 286 8.90 1.64 11.66
N ARG A 287 8.81 2.38 12.77
CA ARG A 287 9.21 1.85 14.07
C ARG A 287 8.20 0.80 14.51
N ILE A 288 8.63 -0.43 14.73
CA ILE A 288 7.75 -1.57 15.07
C ILE A 288 7.73 -1.87 16.56
N GLN A 289 8.85 -1.60 17.25
CA GLN A 289 8.97 -1.68 18.71
C GLN A 289 10.10 -0.76 19.18
N ASP A 290 10.32 -0.68 20.49
CA ASP A 290 11.43 0.10 21.03
C ASP A 290 12.76 -0.52 20.56
N GLY A 291 13.60 0.33 19.98
CA GLY A 291 14.90 -0.07 19.45
C GLY A 291 14.88 -0.82 18.11
N VAL A 292 13.74 -1.00 17.45
CA VAL A 292 13.66 -1.68 16.15
C VAL A 292 12.86 -0.90 15.14
N VAL A 293 13.46 -0.68 13.97
CA VAL A 293 12.84 -0.02 12.81
C VAL A 293 12.78 -1.00 11.64
N ARG A 294 11.64 -1.04 10.98
CA ARG A 294 11.40 -1.78 9.74
C ARG A 294 11.65 -0.89 8.53
N ILE A 295 12.36 -1.42 7.57
CA ILE A 295 12.56 -0.88 6.23
C ILE A 295 11.89 -1.85 5.26
N GLU A 296 10.85 -1.40 4.56
CA GLU A 296 10.20 -2.14 3.47
C GLU A 296 10.74 -1.62 2.14
N PHE A 297 11.05 -2.51 1.22
CA PHE A 297 11.69 -2.16 -0.03
C PHE A 297 11.36 -3.15 -1.14
N VAL A 298 11.66 -2.75 -2.35
CA VAL A 298 11.55 -3.53 -3.58
C VAL A 298 12.85 -3.42 -4.37
N SER A 299 13.17 -4.43 -5.20
CA SER A 299 14.34 -4.40 -6.06
C SER A 299 14.02 -4.87 -7.49
N GLY A 300 14.94 -4.60 -8.42
CA GLY A 300 14.82 -5.03 -9.82
C GLY A 300 13.58 -4.48 -10.51
N GLU A 301 12.82 -5.35 -11.19
CA GLU A 301 11.62 -4.92 -11.93
C GLU A 301 10.54 -4.36 -11.01
N SER A 302 10.38 -4.90 -9.81
CA SER A 302 9.44 -4.37 -8.81
C SER A 302 9.78 -2.94 -8.38
N ALA A 303 11.07 -2.57 -8.33
CA ALA A 303 11.49 -1.20 -8.07
C ALA A 303 11.11 -0.26 -9.23
N LYS A 304 11.34 -0.68 -10.46
CA LYS A 304 10.95 0.08 -11.66
C LYS A 304 9.44 0.29 -11.75
N GLU A 305 8.66 -0.75 -11.46
CA GLU A 305 7.19 -0.65 -11.41
C GLU A 305 6.71 0.30 -10.31
N PHE A 306 7.31 0.24 -9.13
CA PHE A 306 7.01 1.15 -8.04
C PHE A 306 7.24 2.61 -8.41
N VAL A 307 8.38 2.92 -9.06
CA VAL A 307 8.70 4.27 -9.54
C VAL A 307 7.69 4.72 -10.60
N ARG A 308 7.37 3.87 -11.59
CA ARG A 308 6.37 4.19 -12.64
C ARG A 308 4.99 4.51 -12.03
N LYS A 309 4.50 3.68 -11.11
CA LYS A 309 3.23 3.92 -10.42
C LYS A 309 3.23 5.25 -9.67
N ARG A 310 4.30 5.54 -8.95
CA ARG A 310 4.43 6.78 -8.18
C ARG A 310 4.41 8.02 -9.08
N HIS A 311 5.07 7.97 -10.24
CA HIS A 311 5.01 9.05 -11.24
C HIS A 311 3.60 9.22 -11.79
N GLN A 312 2.94 8.12 -12.16
CA GLN A 312 1.57 8.16 -12.69
C GLN A 312 0.56 8.72 -11.66
N ASP A 313 0.68 8.31 -10.40
CA ASP A 313 -0.16 8.82 -9.31
C ASP A 313 0.09 10.32 -9.06
N SER A 314 1.35 10.78 -9.15
CA SER A 314 1.70 12.20 -9.04
C SER A 314 1.08 13.02 -10.17
N GLU A 315 1.24 12.58 -11.42
CA GLU A 315 0.63 13.23 -12.60
C GLU A 315 -0.90 13.28 -12.52
N ASN A 316 -1.53 12.21 -12.04
CA ASN A 316 -2.97 12.15 -11.88
C ASN A 316 -3.45 13.14 -10.80
N ARG A 317 -2.75 13.23 -9.67
CA ARG A 317 -3.05 14.23 -8.63
C ARG A 317 -2.92 15.65 -9.13
N GLU A 318 -1.84 15.96 -9.86
CA GLU A 318 -1.67 17.29 -10.45
C GLU A 318 -2.78 17.64 -11.45
N LYS A 319 -3.23 16.66 -12.26
CA LYS A 319 -4.36 16.86 -13.18
C LYS A 319 -5.67 17.11 -12.42
N GLU A 320 -5.92 16.34 -11.36
CA GLU A 320 -7.11 16.54 -10.52
C GLU A 320 -7.10 17.91 -9.80
N GLU A 321 -5.94 18.33 -9.29
CA GLU A 321 -5.80 19.64 -8.64
C GLU A 321 -6.05 20.78 -9.63
N LYS A 322 -5.47 20.72 -10.84
CA LYS A 322 -5.71 21.70 -11.89
C LYS A 322 -7.19 21.75 -12.30
N LEU A 323 -7.84 20.59 -12.41
CA LEU A 323 -9.27 20.54 -12.74
C LEU A 323 -10.13 21.19 -11.65
N LYS A 324 -9.84 20.91 -10.38
CA LYS A 324 -10.52 21.52 -9.23
C LYS A 324 -10.31 23.04 -9.19
N GLU A 325 -9.15 23.53 -9.56
CA GLU A 325 -8.85 24.95 -9.59
C GLU A 325 -9.61 25.63 -10.73
N GLN A 326 -9.66 25.05 -11.93
CA GLN A 326 -10.47 25.53 -13.05
C GLN A 326 -11.96 25.55 -12.72
N GLU A 327 -12.48 24.52 -12.05
CA GLU A 327 -13.89 24.51 -11.62
C GLU A 327 -14.18 25.63 -10.60
N LYS A 328 -13.25 25.88 -9.69
CA LYS A 328 -13.35 26.96 -8.71
C LYS A 328 -13.38 28.33 -9.39
N GLU A 329 -12.52 28.58 -10.37
CA GLU A 329 -12.51 29.81 -11.16
C GLU A 329 -13.81 29.99 -11.91
N LYS A 330 -14.27 28.98 -12.65
CA LYS A 330 -15.59 29.01 -13.35
C LYS A 330 -16.75 29.32 -12.39
N ARG A 331 -16.70 28.79 -11.18
CA ARG A 331 -17.73 29.06 -10.17
C ARG A 331 -17.70 30.51 -9.67
N VAL A 332 -16.52 31.12 -9.59
CA VAL A 332 -16.38 32.56 -9.25
C VAL A 332 -16.94 33.42 -10.37
N GLU A 333 -16.63 33.15 -11.65
CA GLU A 333 -17.15 33.85 -12.81
C GLU A 333 -18.68 33.77 -12.89
N ARG A 334 -19.27 32.57 -12.72
CA ARG A 334 -20.73 32.40 -12.70
C ARG A 334 -21.40 33.18 -11.57
N ARG A 335 -20.79 33.23 -10.38
CA ARG A 335 -21.28 34.04 -9.26
C ARG A 335 -21.26 35.55 -9.60
N GLN A 336 -20.22 36.01 -10.26
CA GLN A 336 -20.12 37.40 -10.66
C GLN A 336 -21.19 37.72 -11.70
N LEU A 337 -21.36 36.88 -12.72
CA LEU A 337 -22.41 37.02 -13.74
C LEU A 337 -23.81 37.02 -13.12
N ALA A 338 -24.08 36.13 -12.17
CA ALA A 338 -25.34 36.08 -11.45
C ALA A 338 -25.62 37.39 -10.69
N LYS A 339 -24.66 37.98 -10.01
CA LYS A 339 -24.79 39.24 -9.28
C LYS A 339 -25.15 40.40 -10.19
N GLU A 340 -24.60 40.42 -11.41
CA GLU A 340 -24.85 41.49 -12.37
C GLU A 340 -26.22 41.36 -13.06
N ARG A 341 -26.61 40.12 -13.42
CA ARG A 341 -27.81 39.87 -14.21
C ARG A 341 -29.11 39.75 -13.41
N ILE A 342 -29.07 39.17 -12.20
CA ILE A 342 -30.25 38.97 -11.36
C ILE A 342 -31.02 40.28 -11.10
N PRO A 343 -30.40 41.41 -10.74
CA PRO A 343 -31.14 42.68 -10.53
C PRO A 343 -31.82 43.19 -11.78
N ILE A 344 -31.19 43.01 -12.95
CA ILE A 344 -31.75 43.45 -14.25
C ILE A 344 -33.01 42.66 -14.57
N ILE A 345 -32.92 41.32 -14.46
CA ILE A 345 -34.03 40.41 -14.73
C ILE A 345 -35.16 40.64 -13.72
N ALA A 346 -34.86 40.79 -12.45
CA ALA A 346 -35.88 41.07 -11.41
C ALA A 346 -36.61 42.39 -11.67
N LYS A 347 -35.88 43.42 -12.11
CA LYS A 347 -36.49 44.71 -12.48
C LYS A 347 -37.40 44.56 -13.70
N SER A 348 -36.91 43.90 -14.76
CA SER A 348 -37.70 43.66 -15.98
C SER A 348 -38.97 42.86 -15.70
N LEU A 349 -38.91 41.88 -14.81
CA LEU A 349 -40.07 41.09 -14.38
C LEU A 349 -41.09 41.92 -13.60
N SER A 350 -40.65 42.87 -12.78
CA SER A 350 -41.57 43.77 -12.06
C SER A 350 -42.38 44.67 -12.97
N GLU A 351 -41.94 44.88 -14.22
CA GLU A 351 -42.60 45.68 -15.27
C GLU A 351 -43.44 44.82 -16.23
N CYS A 352 -43.29 43.46 -16.19
CA CYS A 352 -44.01 42.53 -17.06
C CYS A 352 -45.41 42.25 -16.52
N LYS A 353 -46.37 42.17 -17.45
CA LYS A 353 -47.71 41.63 -17.19
C LYS A 353 -47.66 40.09 -17.30
N GLU A 354 -48.74 39.43 -16.83
CA GLU A 354 -48.95 38.00 -16.98
C GLU A 354 -48.63 37.50 -18.41
N GLY A 355 -47.87 36.44 -18.55
CA GLY A 355 -47.50 35.81 -19.83
C GLY A 355 -46.06 35.29 -19.88
N ILE A 356 -45.67 34.87 -21.09
CA ILE A 356 -44.32 34.38 -21.39
C ILE A 356 -43.49 35.56 -21.91
N SER A 357 -42.33 35.73 -21.29
CA SER A 357 -41.35 36.75 -21.70
C SER A 357 -39.98 36.12 -21.86
N THR A 358 -39.22 36.52 -22.87
CA THR A 358 -37.78 36.17 -22.95
C THR A 358 -36.99 37.39 -22.51
N ILE A 359 -36.24 37.21 -21.41
CA ILE A 359 -35.39 38.25 -20.84
C ILE A 359 -33.99 37.72 -20.82
N GLU A 360 -33.09 38.30 -21.61
CA GLU A 360 -31.69 37.93 -21.64
C GLU A 360 -31.43 36.40 -21.71
N ASP A 361 -31.91 35.74 -22.77
CA ASP A 361 -31.73 34.28 -23.00
C ASP A 361 -32.43 33.34 -21.98
N ILE A 362 -33.25 33.91 -21.09
CA ILE A 362 -34.06 33.16 -20.14
C ILE A 362 -35.54 33.25 -20.55
N ILE A 363 -36.18 32.10 -20.71
CA ILE A 363 -37.62 32.02 -20.89
C ILE A 363 -38.25 32.04 -19.50
N ILE A 364 -39.05 33.08 -19.24
CA ILE A 364 -39.77 33.26 -17.98
C ILE A 364 -41.24 33.35 -18.27
N GLU A 365 -42.04 32.54 -17.61
CA GLU A 365 -43.50 32.66 -17.60
C GLU A 365 -43.98 33.09 -16.23
N LEU A 366 -44.72 34.16 -16.17
CA LEU A 366 -45.41 34.63 -14.97
C LEU A 366 -46.91 34.36 -15.11
N THR A 367 -47.50 33.66 -14.19
CA THR A 367 -48.93 33.41 -14.11
C THR A 367 -49.45 33.88 -12.76
N GLU A 368 -50.46 34.72 -12.74
CA GLU A 368 -51.11 35.26 -11.56
C GLU A 368 -52.47 34.58 -11.34
N SER A 369 -52.73 34.16 -10.11
CA SER A 369 -54.05 33.78 -9.66
C SER A 369 -54.38 34.54 -8.38
N GLY A 370 -55.62 34.73 -8.04
CA GLY A 370 -55.99 35.54 -6.86
C GLY A 370 -55.41 35.06 -5.51
N LYS A 371 -54.78 33.88 -5.48
CA LYS A 371 -54.20 33.26 -4.28
C LYS A 371 -52.71 33.07 -4.36
N ALA A 372 -52.12 32.78 -5.51
CA ALA A 372 -50.70 32.48 -5.68
C ALA A 372 -50.20 32.99 -7.04
N ASN A 373 -48.95 33.40 -7.09
CA ASN A 373 -48.25 33.76 -8.31
C ASN A 373 -47.23 32.67 -8.62
N PHE A 374 -47.06 32.32 -9.87
CA PHE A 374 -46.11 31.31 -10.33
C PHE A 374 -45.17 31.89 -11.36
N CYS A 375 -43.90 31.76 -11.16
CA CYS A 375 -42.85 32.12 -12.11
C CYS A 375 -41.95 30.92 -12.33
N TYR A 376 -41.75 30.51 -13.56
CA TYR A 376 -40.69 29.57 -13.88
C TYR A 376 -39.72 30.16 -14.88
N SER A 377 -38.49 29.70 -14.81
CA SER A 377 -37.46 30.03 -15.79
C SER A 377 -36.76 28.77 -16.27
N THR A 378 -36.41 28.75 -17.55
CA THR A 378 -35.60 27.73 -18.15
C THR A 378 -34.41 28.34 -18.86
N SER A 379 -33.21 27.85 -18.61
CA SER A 379 -32.01 28.26 -19.32
C SER A 379 -30.98 27.14 -19.30
N ASN A 380 -30.19 27.06 -20.36
CA ASN A 380 -29.04 26.15 -20.41
C ASN A 380 -27.73 26.89 -20.09
N ASP A 381 -27.73 28.21 -20.00
CA ASP A 381 -26.55 29.05 -19.79
C ASP A 381 -26.33 29.43 -18.32
N TYR A 382 -27.31 29.16 -17.46
CA TYR A 382 -27.29 29.50 -16.03
C TYR A 382 -27.43 28.27 -15.16
N ASP A 383 -26.70 28.29 -14.07
CA ASP A 383 -26.59 27.17 -13.10
C ASP A 383 -27.44 27.40 -11.82
N ASP A 384 -27.20 26.51 -10.84
CA ASP A 384 -27.87 26.57 -9.54
C ASP A 384 -27.66 27.91 -8.82
N VAL A 385 -26.49 28.52 -8.92
CA VAL A 385 -26.18 29.81 -8.25
C VAL A 385 -27.08 30.92 -8.75
N PHE A 386 -27.30 30.95 -10.06
CA PHE A 386 -28.19 31.95 -10.68
C PHE A 386 -29.66 31.72 -10.27
N HIS A 387 -30.18 30.51 -10.41
CA HIS A 387 -31.56 30.18 -10.09
C HIS A 387 -31.88 30.32 -8.59
N ILE A 388 -30.92 30.02 -7.72
CA ILE A 388 -31.03 30.29 -6.26
C ILE A 388 -31.15 31.81 -6.03
N GLY A 389 -30.24 32.60 -6.59
CA GLY A 389 -30.23 34.03 -6.40
C GLY A 389 -31.45 34.73 -6.99
N LEU A 390 -31.90 34.31 -8.18
CA LEU A 390 -33.09 34.87 -8.81
C LEU A 390 -34.37 34.55 -8.01
N GLY A 391 -34.54 33.30 -7.58
CA GLY A 391 -35.66 32.86 -6.75
C GLY A 391 -35.75 33.63 -5.43
N GLU A 392 -34.60 33.84 -4.79
CA GLU A 392 -34.51 34.60 -3.54
C GLU A 392 -34.99 36.05 -3.74
N VAL A 393 -34.50 36.74 -4.78
CA VAL A 393 -34.86 38.12 -5.07
C VAL A 393 -36.35 38.28 -5.44
N LEU A 394 -36.86 37.38 -6.29
CA LEU A 394 -38.25 37.43 -6.73
C LEU A 394 -39.23 37.11 -5.60
N CYS A 395 -39.01 36.07 -4.82
CA CYS A 395 -39.88 35.69 -3.72
C CYS A 395 -39.80 36.64 -2.50
N LYS A 396 -38.72 37.42 -2.40
CA LYS A 396 -38.63 38.52 -1.43
C LYS A 396 -39.44 39.74 -1.87
N ALA A 397 -39.49 39.98 -3.17
CA ALA A 397 -40.29 41.08 -3.74
C ALA A 397 -41.81 40.77 -3.73
N ASP A 398 -42.18 39.50 -3.97
CA ASP A 398 -43.58 39.05 -3.91
C ASP A 398 -43.71 37.84 -2.93
N PRO A 399 -44.27 38.03 -1.70
CA PRO A 399 -44.46 36.98 -0.74
C PRO A 399 -45.41 35.84 -1.14
N ARG A 400 -46.22 36.03 -2.20
CA ARG A 400 -47.14 35.02 -2.73
C ARG A 400 -46.58 34.27 -3.94
N LEU A 401 -45.37 34.60 -4.40
CA LEU A 401 -44.72 34.01 -5.54
C LEU A 401 -44.10 32.67 -5.19
N VAL A 402 -44.25 31.69 -6.10
CA VAL A 402 -43.42 30.49 -6.18
C VAL A 402 -42.59 30.57 -7.44
N TYR A 403 -41.30 30.51 -7.31
CA TYR A 403 -40.32 30.47 -8.38
C TYR A 403 -39.82 29.06 -8.61
N CYS A 404 -39.78 28.61 -9.86
CA CYS A 404 -39.22 27.35 -10.32
C CYS A 404 -38.13 27.59 -11.37
N GLY A 405 -36.87 27.35 -11.06
CA GLY A 405 -35.75 27.33 -12.00
C GLY A 405 -35.46 25.91 -12.48
N LEU A 406 -35.45 25.70 -13.79
CA LEU A 406 -35.10 24.44 -14.42
C LEU A 406 -33.91 24.65 -15.37
N PHE A 407 -32.84 23.91 -15.20
CA PHE A 407 -31.65 24.01 -16.05
C PHE A 407 -31.00 22.65 -16.24
N GLU A 408 -30.25 22.51 -17.34
CA GLU A 408 -29.52 21.28 -17.63
C GLU A 408 -28.13 21.28 -16.95
N ASP A 409 -27.78 20.17 -16.30
CA ASP A 409 -26.50 19.95 -15.68
C ASP A 409 -26.00 18.57 -16.13
N GLY A 410 -25.22 18.53 -17.18
CA GLY A 410 -24.80 17.33 -17.86
C GLY A 410 -25.98 16.51 -18.39
N GLU A 411 -26.12 15.27 -17.91
CA GLU A 411 -27.23 14.38 -18.31
C GLU A 411 -28.52 14.58 -17.49
N LYS A 412 -28.52 15.49 -16.52
CA LYS A 412 -29.64 15.72 -15.60
C LYS A 412 -30.30 17.06 -15.83
N ILE A 413 -31.59 17.13 -15.48
CA ILE A 413 -32.29 18.40 -15.25
C ILE A 413 -32.26 18.67 -13.75
N ARG A 414 -31.78 19.84 -13.38
CA ARG A 414 -31.84 20.38 -12.03
C ARG A 414 -33.07 21.25 -11.88
N VAL A 415 -33.63 21.24 -10.68
CA VAL A 415 -34.82 22.01 -10.33
C VAL A 415 -34.55 22.76 -9.03
N ILE A 416 -34.74 24.05 -9.05
CA ILE A 416 -34.68 24.92 -7.87
C ILE A 416 -36.07 25.51 -7.65
N VAL A 417 -36.59 25.36 -6.43
CA VAL A 417 -37.90 25.93 -6.05
C VAL A 417 -37.74 26.87 -4.87
N TYR A 418 -38.21 28.09 -5.02
CA TYR A 418 -38.39 29.07 -3.96
C TYR A 418 -39.87 29.39 -3.75
N ALA A 419 -40.30 29.55 -2.50
CA ALA A 419 -41.66 30.03 -2.15
C ALA A 419 -41.55 31.21 -1.21
N GLY A 420 -42.28 32.28 -1.55
CA GLY A 420 -42.37 33.49 -0.76
C GLY A 420 -42.98 33.27 0.64
N ASP A 421 -42.86 34.25 1.52
CA ASP A 421 -43.16 34.10 2.95
C ASP A 421 -44.64 33.81 3.24
N GLU A 422 -45.55 34.27 2.41
CA GLU A 422 -46.99 34.00 2.58
C GLU A 422 -47.33 32.61 2.01
N ILE A 423 -46.98 32.35 0.76
CA ILE A 423 -47.35 31.13 0.06
C ILE A 423 -46.67 29.89 0.62
N SER A 424 -45.48 30.01 1.20
CA SER A 424 -44.77 28.88 1.84
C SER A 424 -45.47 28.25 3.04
N LYS A 425 -46.50 28.93 3.61
CA LYS A 425 -47.34 28.40 4.68
C LYS A 425 -48.43 27.47 4.14
N GLU A 426 -48.80 27.62 2.86
CA GLU A 426 -49.84 26.82 2.22
C GLU A 426 -49.28 25.83 1.23
N LYS A 427 -48.20 26.16 0.53
CA LYS A 427 -47.53 25.39 -0.52
C LYS A 427 -46.05 25.26 -0.23
N SER A 428 -45.61 24.08 0.15
CA SER A 428 -44.22 23.80 0.51
C SER A 428 -43.33 23.62 -0.74
N ALA A 429 -42.23 24.36 -0.83
CA ALA A 429 -41.25 24.20 -1.90
C ALA A 429 -40.71 22.76 -1.96
N GLY A 430 -40.56 22.09 -0.80
CA GLY A 430 -40.13 20.69 -0.68
C GLY A 430 -41.11 19.70 -1.30
N GLU A 431 -42.43 19.96 -1.24
CA GLU A 431 -43.45 19.10 -1.86
C GLU A 431 -43.50 19.33 -3.36
N ILE A 432 -43.44 20.59 -3.80
CA ILE A 432 -43.41 20.99 -5.21
C ILE A 432 -42.22 20.35 -5.90
N VAL A 433 -41.02 20.47 -5.33
CA VAL A 433 -39.82 19.92 -5.96
C VAL A 433 -39.85 18.40 -6.04
N ARG A 434 -40.43 17.72 -5.03
CA ARG A 434 -40.61 16.24 -5.08
C ARG A 434 -41.50 15.83 -6.23
N SER A 435 -42.64 16.51 -6.39
CA SER A 435 -43.57 16.24 -7.48
C SER A 435 -42.92 16.43 -8.85
N ILE A 436 -42.21 17.56 -9.06
CA ILE A 436 -41.48 17.84 -10.31
C ILE A 436 -40.40 16.79 -10.57
N SER A 437 -39.59 16.49 -9.54
CA SER A 437 -38.48 15.54 -9.67
C SER A 437 -38.91 14.11 -9.96
N GLN A 438 -40.06 13.67 -9.43
CA GLN A 438 -40.65 12.35 -9.77
C GLN A 438 -41.02 12.24 -11.25
N ILE A 439 -41.56 13.30 -11.84
CA ILE A 439 -41.89 13.33 -13.28
C ILE A 439 -40.61 13.23 -14.12
N LEU A 440 -39.54 13.88 -13.66
CA LEU A 440 -38.24 13.87 -14.33
C LEU A 440 -37.44 12.56 -14.06
N GLY A 441 -38.02 11.58 -13.37
CA GLY A 441 -37.35 10.31 -13.05
C GLY A 441 -36.25 10.43 -12.00
N GLY A 442 -36.43 11.33 -11.04
CA GLY A 442 -35.44 11.57 -9.97
C GLY A 442 -36.04 11.87 -8.61
N ALA A 443 -35.33 12.61 -7.79
CA ALA A 443 -35.72 12.92 -6.43
C ALA A 443 -35.41 14.39 -6.07
N GLY A 444 -36.11 14.90 -5.07
CA GLY A 444 -35.90 16.26 -4.55
C GLY A 444 -36.39 16.43 -3.15
N GLY A 445 -35.95 17.51 -2.49
CA GLY A 445 -36.36 17.84 -1.12
C GLY A 445 -35.81 19.18 -0.67
N GLY A 446 -36.27 19.61 0.49
CA GLY A 446 -35.87 20.87 1.11
C GLY A 446 -36.87 21.35 2.14
N SER A 447 -36.83 22.62 2.49
CA SER A 447 -37.75 23.28 3.44
C SER A 447 -39.03 23.72 2.74
N SER A 448 -39.94 24.38 3.50
CA SER A 448 -41.13 24.99 2.93
C SER A 448 -40.83 26.18 2.02
N LYS A 449 -39.71 26.88 2.24
CA LYS A 449 -39.33 28.07 1.48
C LYS A 449 -38.35 27.81 0.33
N PHE A 450 -37.48 26.80 0.50
CA PHE A 450 -36.43 26.48 -0.48
C PHE A 450 -36.26 24.97 -0.62
N ALA A 451 -36.22 24.50 -1.84
CA ALA A 451 -35.97 23.10 -2.16
C ALA A 451 -35.24 22.95 -3.48
N GLN A 452 -34.54 21.83 -3.62
CA GLN A 452 -33.84 21.48 -4.85
C GLN A 452 -34.00 20.01 -5.17
N GLY A 453 -33.93 19.69 -6.46
CA GLY A 453 -34.08 18.34 -6.94
C GLY A 453 -33.70 18.21 -8.41
N GLY A 454 -34.21 17.19 -9.07
CA GLY A 454 -34.00 16.97 -10.48
C GLY A 454 -34.20 15.53 -10.90
N GLY A 455 -33.92 15.22 -12.14
CA GLY A 455 -34.02 13.89 -12.72
C GLY A 455 -33.25 13.76 -14.03
N THR A 456 -33.27 12.56 -14.62
CA THR A 456 -32.55 12.26 -15.87
C THR A 456 -33.41 12.26 -17.11
N ASP A 457 -34.75 12.30 -16.97
CA ASP A 457 -35.67 12.25 -18.08
C ASP A 457 -35.94 13.66 -18.63
N LYS A 458 -35.08 14.11 -19.57
CA LYS A 458 -35.17 15.42 -20.21
C LYS A 458 -36.42 15.60 -21.07
N SER A 459 -36.99 14.49 -21.57
CA SER A 459 -38.18 14.55 -22.44
C SER A 459 -39.44 15.02 -21.71
N LYS A 460 -39.45 14.89 -20.37
CA LYS A 460 -40.57 15.26 -19.51
C LYS A 460 -40.49 16.66 -18.89
N LYS A 461 -39.60 17.51 -19.38
CA LYS A 461 -39.40 18.85 -18.85
C LYS A 461 -40.69 19.71 -18.90
N GLU A 462 -41.41 19.67 -20.01
CA GLU A 462 -42.67 20.41 -20.16
C GLU A 462 -43.80 19.88 -19.26
N ASP A 463 -43.92 18.56 -19.13
CA ASP A 463 -44.89 17.92 -18.22
C ASP A 463 -44.59 18.27 -16.75
N ALA A 464 -43.32 18.36 -16.38
CA ALA A 464 -42.88 18.76 -15.05
C ALA A 464 -43.27 20.23 -14.74
N ILE A 465 -43.11 21.12 -15.69
CA ILE A 465 -43.52 22.55 -15.55
C ILE A 465 -45.05 22.63 -15.44
N LYS A 466 -45.78 21.93 -16.29
CA LYS A 466 -47.25 21.91 -16.28
C LYS A 466 -47.79 21.38 -14.96
N ASN A 467 -47.18 20.33 -14.44
CA ASN A 467 -47.52 19.82 -13.12
C ASN A 467 -47.26 20.83 -12.00
N ALA A 468 -46.08 21.47 -12.01
CA ALA A 468 -45.75 22.53 -11.05
C ALA A 468 -46.81 23.64 -11.05
N LYS A 469 -47.19 24.11 -12.22
CA LYS A 469 -48.25 25.14 -12.43
C LYS A 469 -49.58 24.69 -11.83
N THR A 470 -50.00 23.44 -12.06
CA THR A 470 -51.24 22.89 -11.52
C THR A 470 -51.21 22.79 -9.99
N VAL A 471 -50.08 22.32 -9.42
CA VAL A 471 -49.90 22.15 -7.94
C VAL A 471 -49.89 23.50 -7.25
N ILE A 472 -49.37 24.54 -7.85
CA ILE A 472 -49.22 25.87 -7.26
C ILE A 472 -50.47 26.70 -7.41
N LEU A 473 -51.06 26.72 -8.58
CA LEU A 473 -52.21 27.62 -8.90
C LEU A 473 -53.58 26.96 -8.56
N GLY A 474 -53.60 25.65 -8.40
CA GLY A 474 -54.84 24.87 -8.08
C GLY A 474 -55.45 24.31 -9.30
#